data_c0c021d013f556ab47c10e772e5a6646
#
_entry.id   c0c021d013f556ab47c10e772e5a6646
#
_cell.length_a   1.000
_cell.length_b   1.000
_cell.length_c   1.000
_cell.angle_alpha   90.00
_cell.angle_beta   90.00
_cell.angle_gamma   90.00
#
_symmetry.space_group_name_H-M   'P 1'
#
loop_
_entity.id
_entity.type
_entity.pdbx_description
1 polymer ?
#
loop_
_entity_poly.entity_id
_entity_poly.type
_entity_poly.pdbx_seq_one_letter_code
_entity_poly.pdbx_strand_id
1 'polypeptide(L)'
;IFYVIVLLEVLKMDVGFFTMPIHPIDKDYKKSLLEDRHAFLLADRLGFSEAYCGEHVTDAAENITSSALFIASIASCTKNIRLGTGTVNMPNSHPAAIAGQIAMLDHMLDGRLNFGISPGGLASDAEVFGNLDKNRNEMFVECIDMVLEIWKRDAPYNIKGKYWNVSTERTQMTEIGQG
;
A
#
# COMPACT_ATOMS: atom_id res chain seq x y z
N ILE A 1 8.88 33.54 -27.79
CA ILE A 1 9.44 32.79 -26.63
C ILE A 1 8.37 32.57 -25.58
N PHE A 2 7.56 33.57 -25.21
CA PHE A 2 6.46 33.42 -24.20
C PHE A 2 5.40 32.40 -24.63
N TYR A 3 5.03 32.37 -25.92
CA TYR A 3 4.05 31.40 -26.46
C TYR A 3 4.53 29.96 -26.39
N VAL A 4 5.83 29.70 -26.59
CA VAL A 4 6.43 28.37 -26.51
C VAL A 4 6.46 27.86 -25.06
N ILE A 5 6.71 28.72 -24.08
CA ILE A 5 6.72 28.38 -22.67
C ILE A 5 5.30 28.00 -22.19
N VAL A 6 4.28 28.77 -22.60
CA VAL A 6 2.88 28.48 -22.25
C VAL A 6 2.38 27.19 -22.93
N LEU A 7 2.82 26.89 -24.16
CA LEU A 7 2.47 25.62 -24.82
C LEU A 7 3.14 24.40 -24.14
N LEU A 8 4.34 24.54 -23.63
CA LEU A 8 5.04 23.49 -22.90
C LEU A 8 4.40 23.20 -21.55
N GLU A 9 3.86 24.21 -20.86
CA GLU A 9 3.12 24.01 -19.62
C GLU A 9 1.74 23.34 -19.84
N VAL A 10 1.07 23.65 -20.96
CA VAL A 10 -0.22 23.03 -21.31
C VAL A 10 -0.08 21.58 -21.78
N LEU A 11 1.13 21.15 -22.18
CA LEU A 11 1.41 19.78 -22.63
C LEU A 11 2.18 18.96 -21.58
N LYS A 12 2.28 19.42 -20.34
CA LYS A 12 2.91 18.64 -19.27
C LYS A 12 1.96 17.51 -18.86
N MET A 13 2.18 16.35 -19.43
CA MET A 13 1.50 15.12 -19.07
C MET A 13 2.25 14.47 -17.91
N ASP A 14 1.54 14.17 -16.82
CA ASP A 14 2.08 13.35 -15.74
C ASP A 14 2.06 11.88 -16.17
N VAL A 15 3.17 11.20 -15.98
CA VAL A 15 3.33 9.80 -16.36
C VAL A 15 3.52 8.98 -15.09
N GLY A 16 2.64 8.00 -14.90
CA GLY A 16 2.72 7.02 -13.82
C GLY A 16 3.28 5.67 -14.31
N PHE A 17 3.80 4.89 -13.37
CA PHE A 17 4.26 3.52 -13.56
C PHE A 17 3.44 2.59 -12.65
N PHE A 18 2.94 1.50 -13.21
CA PHE A 18 2.27 0.46 -12.44
C PHE A 18 2.84 -0.90 -12.81
N THR A 19 3.07 -1.75 -11.82
CA THR A 19 3.44 -3.14 -12.04
C THR A 19 2.74 -4.09 -11.10
N MET A 20 2.24 -5.20 -11.66
CA MET A 20 2.14 -6.48 -10.97
C MET A 20 3.50 -7.16 -11.22
N PRO A 21 4.32 -7.39 -10.19
CA PRO A 21 5.73 -7.81 -10.37
C PRO A 21 5.83 -9.29 -10.73
N ILE A 22 5.44 -9.63 -11.96
CA ILE A 22 5.39 -10.99 -12.47
C ILE A 22 6.76 -11.41 -13.01
N HIS A 23 7.29 -12.51 -12.48
CA HIS A 23 8.56 -13.10 -12.89
C HIS A 23 8.41 -14.59 -13.22
N PRO A 24 9.33 -15.16 -14.04
CA PRO A 24 9.39 -16.63 -14.21
C PRO A 24 9.55 -17.34 -12.87
N ILE A 25 8.79 -18.44 -12.69
CA ILE A 25 8.71 -19.17 -11.41
C ILE A 25 10.06 -19.75 -10.96
N ASP A 26 10.93 -20.07 -11.91
CA ASP A 26 12.27 -20.62 -11.69
C ASP A 26 13.34 -19.54 -11.47
N LYS A 27 12.97 -18.26 -11.54
CA LYS A 27 13.89 -17.16 -11.32
C LYS A 27 14.22 -17.01 -9.83
N ASP A 28 15.46 -16.70 -9.53
CA ASP A 28 15.89 -16.40 -8.16
C ASP A 28 15.10 -15.24 -7.57
N TYR A 29 14.45 -15.48 -6.43
CA TYR A 29 13.54 -14.54 -5.76
C TYR A 29 14.22 -13.21 -5.40
N LYS A 30 15.45 -13.27 -4.86
CA LYS A 30 16.21 -12.06 -4.52
C LYS A 30 16.52 -11.22 -5.76
N LYS A 31 16.86 -11.90 -6.87
CA LYS A 31 17.14 -11.22 -8.13
C LYS A 31 15.92 -10.51 -8.69
N SER A 32 14.75 -11.16 -8.62
CA SER A 32 13.47 -10.56 -9.01
C SER A 32 13.17 -9.28 -8.19
N LEU A 33 13.27 -9.36 -6.86
CA LEU A 33 13.09 -8.17 -6.01
C LEU A 33 14.07 -7.03 -6.32
N LEU A 34 15.31 -7.34 -6.66
CA LEU A 34 16.30 -6.31 -7.02
C LEU A 34 15.98 -5.66 -8.37
N GLU A 35 15.45 -6.40 -9.31
CA GLU A 35 14.98 -5.86 -10.61
C GLU A 35 13.78 -4.94 -10.42
N ASP A 36 12.78 -5.35 -9.64
CA ASP A 36 11.62 -4.51 -9.31
C ASP A 36 12.08 -3.22 -8.62
N ARG A 37 12.93 -3.35 -7.61
CA ARG A 37 13.53 -2.19 -6.95
C ARG A 37 14.22 -1.26 -7.96
N HIS A 38 14.99 -1.81 -8.88
CA HIS A 38 15.68 -1.02 -9.89
C HIS A 38 14.70 -0.25 -10.79
N ALA A 39 13.58 -0.87 -11.19
CA ALA A 39 12.56 -0.25 -12.01
C ALA A 39 11.95 0.99 -11.32
N PHE A 40 11.61 0.89 -10.02
CA PHE A 40 11.07 2.02 -9.25
C PHE A 40 12.09 3.16 -9.08
N LEU A 41 13.34 2.83 -8.78
CA LEU A 41 14.41 3.84 -8.68
C LEU A 41 14.73 4.50 -10.04
N LEU A 42 14.56 3.76 -11.12
CA LEU A 42 14.71 4.31 -12.46
C LEU A 42 13.55 5.25 -12.80
N ALA A 43 12.32 4.89 -12.46
CA ALA A 43 11.15 5.73 -12.66
C ALA A 43 11.30 7.09 -11.93
N ASP A 44 11.78 7.12 -10.68
CA ASP A 44 12.07 8.37 -9.96
C ASP A 44 13.13 9.22 -10.70
N ARG A 45 14.21 8.60 -11.17
CA ARG A 45 15.27 9.30 -11.92
C ARG A 45 14.83 9.84 -13.28
N LEU A 46 13.88 9.15 -13.93
CA LEU A 46 13.33 9.56 -15.23
C LEU A 46 12.20 10.59 -15.08
N GLY A 47 11.81 10.95 -13.85
CA GLY A 47 10.82 11.99 -13.60
C GLY A 47 9.37 11.51 -13.73
N PHE A 48 9.09 10.21 -13.53
CA PHE A 48 7.72 9.74 -13.37
C PHE A 48 7.09 10.40 -12.13
N SER A 49 5.83 10.79 -12.24
CA SER A 49 5.11 11.45 -11.15
C SER A 49 4.76 10.49 -10.03
N GLU A 50 4.44 9.24 -10.38
CA GLU A 50 4.00 8.21 -9.42
C GLU A 50 4.35 6.80 -9.91
N ALA A 51 4.46 5.87 -8.95
CA ALA A 51 4.64 4.45 -9.25
C ALA A 51 3.88 3.59 -8.23
N TYR A 52 3.22 2.55 -8.72
CA TYR A 52 2.42 1.63 -7.92
C TYR A 52 2.91 0.20 -8.07
N CYS A 53 2.87 -0.56 -6.97
CA CYS A 53 3.15 -1.99 -7.01
C CYS A 53 2.01 -2.81 -6.41
N GLY A 54 1.65 -3.91 -7.08
CA GLY A 54 0.71 -4.92 -6.60
C GLY A 54 1.31 -5.82 -5.53
N GLU A 55 0.45 -6.63 -4.90
CA GLU A 55 0.86 -7.65 -3.94
C GLU A 55 -0.02 -8.90 -4.04
N HIS A 56 0.62 -10.07 -3.98
CA HIS A 56 -0.06 -11.36 -3.77
C HIS A 56 0.78 -12.27 -2.88
N VAL A 57 0.13 -13.00 -1.98
CA VAL A 57 0.82 -13.90 -1.05
C VAL A 57 0.96 -15.31 -1.63
N THR A 58 0.00 -15.72 -2.45
CA THR A 58 -0.12 -17.10 -2.93
C THR A 58 0.22 -17.28 -4.41
N ASP A 59 0.55 -16.23 -5.14
CA ASP A 59 0.98 -16.35 -6.53
C ASP A 59 2.51 -16.53 -6.60
N ALA A 60 2.93 -17.69 -7.15
CA ALA A 60 4.36 -18.01 -7.25
C ALA A 60 5.12 -17.13 -8.26
N ALA A 61 4.43 -16.51 -9.21
CA ALA A 61 5.03 -15.62 -10.19
C ALA A 61 5.12 -14.19 -9.68
N GLU A 62 4.32 -13.80 -8.68
CA GLU A 62 4.30 -12.47 -8.10
C GLU A 62 5.06 -12.45 -6.77
N ASN A 63 6.28 -11.95 -6.80
CA ASN A 63 7.22 -12.05 -5.69
C ASN A 63 7.10 -10.94 -4.63
N ILE A 64 6.20 -9.97 -4.79
CA ILE A 64 5.93 -8.94 -3.78
C ILE A 64 4.70 -9.36 -2.98
N THR A 65 4.92 -9.88 -1.79
CA THR A 65 3.84 -10.33 -0.89
C THR A 65 3.28 -9.20 -0.02
N SER A 66 3.96 -8.05 0.02
CA SER A 66 3.51 -6.81 0.68
C SER A 66 4.05 -5.60 -0.05
N SER A 67 3.16 -4.89 -0.71
CA SER A 67 3.47 -3.64 -1.40
C SER A 67 3.99 -2.56 -0.46
N ALA A 68 3.42 -2.46 0.74
CA ALA A 68 3.87 -1.52 1.77
C ALA A 68 5.31 -1.80 2.22
N LEU A 69 5.66 -3.07 2.45
CA LEU A 69 7.02 -3.47 2.86
C LEU A 69 8.03 -3.22 1.72
N PHE A 70 7.64 -3.52 0.48
CA PHE A 70 8.47 -3.23 -0.68
C PHE A 70 8.73 -1.72 -0.81
N ILE A 71 7.69 -0.88 -0.73
CA ILE A 71 7.79 0.57 -0.81
C ILE A 71 8.67 1.11 0.33
N ALA A 72 8.52 0.61 1.57
CA ALA A 72 9.37 0.98 2.69
C ALA A 72 10.87 0.74 2.39
N SER A 73 11.20 -0.35 1.68
CA SER A 73 12.58 -0.70 1.32
C SER A 73 13.25 0.29 0.37
N ILE A 74 12.46 1.09 -0.36
CA ILE A 74 12.94 2.07 -1.34
C ILE A 74 12.66 3.52 -0.96
N ALA A 75 11.96 3.76 0.14
CA ALA A 75 11.52 5.10 0.57
C ALA A 75 12.69 6.09 0.67
N SER A 76 13.78 5.69 1.31
CA SER A 76 14.99 6.51 1.44
C SER A 76 15.83 6.64 0.16
N CYS A 77 15.53 5.85 -0.87
CA CYS A 77 16.25 5.80 -2.13
C CYS A 77 15.56 6.59 -3.25
N THR A 78 14.36 7.09 -3.02
CA THR A 78 13.56 7.91 -3.94
C THR A 78 13.37 9.31 -3.36
N LYS A 79 13.18 10.32 -4.23
CA LYS A 79 13.10 11.73 -3.79
C LYS A 79 11.85 12.45 -4.24
N ASN A 80 11.39 12.24 -5.46
CA ASN A 80 10.34 13.04 -6.07
C ASN A 80 9.08 12.25 -6.37
N ILE A 81 9.24 10.99 -6.78
CA ILE A 81 8.12 10.13 -7.18
C ILE A 81 7.21 9.82 -5.99
N ARG A 82 5.91 9.88 -6.21
CA ARG A 82 4.94 9.33 -5.27
C ARG A 82 4.92 7.82 -5.41
N LEU A 83 4.95 7.11 -4.31
CA LEU A 83 4.92 5.65 -4.29
C LEU A 83 3.59 5.14 -3.78
N GLY A 84 3.00 4.21 -4.49
CA GLY A 84 1.65 3.73 -4.19
C GLY A 84 1.54 2.21 -4.07
N THR A 85 0.67 1.79 -3.16
CA THR A 85 0.21 0.40 -3.11
C THR A 85 -0.83 0.17 -4.20
N GLY A 86 -0.72 -0.91 -4.94
CA GLY A 86 -1.63 -1.17 -6.05
C GLY A 86 -2.13 -2.61 -6.10
N THR A 87 -2.75 -3.07 -5.01
CA THR A 87 -3.34 -2.43 -3.83
C THR A 87 -3.02 -3.18 -2.54
N VAL A 88 -3.21 -2.57 -1.38
CA VAL A 88 -3.34 -3.33 -0.12
C VAL A 88 -4.70 -4.03 -0.09
N ASN A 89 -4.69 -5.35 0.06
CA ASN A 89 -5.90 -6.17 0.17
C ASN A 89 -6.41 -6.10 1.61
N MET A 90 -7.23 -5.08 1.92
CA MET A 90 -7.66 -4.72 3.29
C MET A 90 -8.21 -5.89 4.12
N PRO A 91 -9.05 -6.81 3.57
CA PRO A 91 -9.57 -7.95 4.33
C PRO A 91 -8.50 -8.95 4.80
N ASN A 92 -7.31 -8.91 4.24
CA ASN A 92 -6.24 -9.85 4.56
C ASN A 92 -5.44 -9.46 5.80
N SER A 93 -5.76 -8.31 6.42
CA SER A 93 -5.03 -7.81 7.58
C SER A 93 -5.95 -7.17 8.62
N HIS A 94 -5.48 -7.06 9.86
CA HIS A 94 -6.24 -6.38 10.91
C HIS A 94 -6.19 -4.85 10.72
N PRO A 95 -7.32 -4.11 10.83
CA PRO A 95 -7.36 -2.65 10.60
C PRO A 95 -6.31 -1.86 11.40
N ALA A 96 -6.08 -2.22 12.65
CA ALA A 96 -5.07 -1.54 13.48
C ALA A 96 -3.63 -1.73 12.94
N ALA A 97 -3.32 -2.90 12.38
CA ALA A 97 -2.03 -3.14 11.76
C ALA A 97 -1.85 -2.30 10.50
N ILE A 98 -2.89 -2.25 9.67
CA ILE A 98 -2.89 -1.41 8.45
C ILE A 98 -2.73 0.07 8.83
N ALA A 99 -3.52 0.57 9.78
CA ALA A 99 -3.47 1.96 10.21
C ALA A 99 -2.05 2.37 10.66
N GLY A 100 -1.42 1.59 11.53
CA GLY A 100 -0.08 1.87 12.02
C GLY A 100 1.00 1.76 10.93
N GLN A 101 0.94 0.70 10.10
CA GLN A 101 1.93 0.49 9.03
C GLN A 101 1.88 1.58 7.97
N ILE A 102 0.68 1.97 7.55
CA ILE A 102 0.48 2.97 6.51
C ILE A 102 0.85 4.37 7.01
N ALA A 103 0.47 4.73 8.25
CA ALA A 103 0.90 5.99 8.84
C ALA A 103 2.43 6.08 8.92
N MET A 104 3.09 5.03 9.43
CA MET A 104 4.56 4.98 9.47
C MET A 104 5.18 5.09 8.07
N LEU A 105 4.61 4.41 7.07
CA LEU A 105 5.11 4.45 5.70
C LEU A 105 4.98 5.85 5.08
N ASP A 106 3.89 6.55 5.35
CA ASP A 106 3.69 7.92 4.86
C ASP A 106 4.73 8.87 5.44
N HIS A 107 5.04 8.76 6.74
CA HIS A 107 6.15 9.51 7.34
C HIS A 107 7.52 9.14 6.74
N MET A 108 7.78 7.87 6.46
CA MET A 108 9.03 7.46 5.79
C MET A 108 9.16 8.04 4.38
N LEU A 109 8.04 8.32 3.73
CA LEU A 109 7.96 8.91 2.38
C LEU A 109 7.81 10.43 2.37
N ASP A 110 7.75 11.07 3.53
CA ASP A 110 7.53 12.52 3.65
C ASP A 110 6.28 12.98 2.87
N GLY A 111 5.15 12.30 3.08
CA GLY A 111 3.85 12.58 2.47
C GLY A 111 3.73 12.22 0.98
N ARG A 112 4.68 11.43 0.44
CA ARG A 112 4.64 10.95 -0.96
C ARG A 112 3.92 9.61 -1.14
N LEU A 113 3.21 9.13 -0.13
CA LEU A 113 2.45 7.90 -0.22
C LEU A 113 1.14 8.10 -1.00
N ASN A 114 0.84 7.16 -1.90
CA ASN A 114 -0.48 6.94 -2.47
C ASN A 114 -1.02 5.61 -1.93
N PHE A 115 -2.00 5.67 -1.04
CA PHE A 115 -2.55 4.47 -0.41
C PHE A 115 -3.69 3.88 -1.25
N GLY A 116 -3.34 2.95 -2.14
CA GLY A 116 -4.30 2.18 -2.93
C GLY A 116 -4.81 0.95 -2.18
N ILE A 117 -6.12 0.73 -2.19
CA ILE A 117 -6.81 -0.28 -1.40
C ILE A 117 -7.81 -1.09 -2.21
N SER A 118 -8.06 -2.33 -1.82
CA SER A 118 -9.07 -3.19 -2.46
C SER A 118 -9.63 -4.27 -1.51
N PRO A 119 -10.75 -4.92 -1.90
CA PRO A 119 -11.25 -6.09 -1.18
C PRO A 119 -10.44 -7.37 -1.46
N GLY A 120 -9.46 -7.32 -2.36
CA GLY A 120 -8.71 -8.48 -2.84
C GLY A 120 -9.43 -9.26 -3.95
N GLY A 121 -8.69 -9.65 -4.98
CA GLY A 121 -9.22 -10.40 -6.15
C GLY A 121 -8.90 -11.88 -6.13
N LEU A 122 -7.71 -12.27 -5.65
CA LEU A 122 -7.21 -13.64 -5.73
C LEU A 122 -7.89 -14.55 -4.69
N ALA A 123 -8.49 -15.63 -5.16
CA ALA A 123 -9.22 -16.56 -4.29
C ALA A 123 -8.29 -17.31 -3.33
N SER A 124 -7.10 -17.71 -3.79
CA SER A 124 -6.10 -18.39 -2.96
C SER A 124 -5.56 -17.50 -1.83
N ASP A 125 -5.40 -16.20 -2.05
CA ASP A 125 -5.10 -15.27 -0.97
C ASP A 125 -6.23 -15.23 0.07
N ALA A 126 -7.48 -15.14 -0.40
CA ALA A 126 -8.64 -15.15 0.48
C ALA A 126 -8.74 -16.44 1.31
N GLU A 127 -8.39 -17.60 0.72
CA GLU A 127 -8.37 -18.90 1.39
C GLU A 127 -7.32 -18.95 2.50
N VAL A 128 -6.09 -18.54 2.20
CA VAL A 128 -4.97 -18.51 3.18
C VAL A 128 -5.29 -17.65 4.38
N PHE A 129 -5.95 -16.51 4.16
CA PHE A 129 -6.37 -15.61 5.24
C PHE A 129 -7.73 -15.98 5.87
N GLY A 130 -8.35 -17.10 5.48
CA GLY A 130 -9.63 -17.57 6.02
C GLY A 130 -10.81 -16.68 5.67
N ASN A 131 -10.76 -16.01 4.51
CA ASN A 131 -11.75 -15.05 4.05
C ASN A 131 -12.52 -15.49 2.80
N LEU A 132 -12.25 -16.73 2.30
CA LEU A 132 -12.82 -17.22 1.04
C LEU A 132 -14.36 -17.20 1.06
N ASP A 133 -14.96 -17.67 2.16
CA ASP A 133 -16.41 -17.79 2.31
C ASP A 133 -17.06 -16.55 2.99
N LYS A 134 -16.29 -15.49 3.21
CA LYS A 134 -16.78 -14.25 3.82
C LYS A 134 -17.16 -13.21 2.75
N ASN A 135 -18.00 -12.27 3.13
CA ASN A 135 -18.29 -11.12 2.29
C ASN A 135 -17.11 -10.13 2.34
N ARG A 136 -16.15 -10.31 1.44
CA ARG A 136 -14.92 -9.49 1.36
C ARG A 136 -15.21 -8.02 1.07
N ASN A 137 -16.31 -7.69 0.39
CA ASN A 137 -16.70 -6.30 0.18
C ASN A 137 -17.18 -5.64 1.48
N GLU A 138 -17.96 -6.34 2.30
CA GLU A 138 -18.33 -5.84 3.63
C GLU A 138 -17.11 -5.70 4.54
N MET A 139 -16.22 -6.69 4.55
CA MET A 139 -14.96 -6.61 5.28
C MET A 139 -14.12 -5.40 4.82
N PHE A 140 -14.03 -5.17 3.53
CA PHE A 140 -13.29 -4.05 2.96
C PHE A 140 -13.80 -2.71 3.48
N VAL A 141 -15.12 -2.48 3.42
CA VAL A 141 -15.74 -1.25 3.93
C VAL A 141 -15.53 -1.09 5.43
N GLU A 142 -15.77 -2.15 6.23
CA GLU A 142 -15.56 -2.11 7.67
C GLU A 142 -14.08 -1.81 8.02
N CYS A 143 -13.14 -2.40 7.29
CA CYS A 143 -11.72 -2.14 7.49
C CYS A 143 -11.36 -0.68 7.21
N ILE A 144 -11.87 -0.09 6.12
CA ILE A 144 -11.68 1.32 5.78
C ILE A 144 -12.20 2.20 6.92
N ASP A 145 -13.43 1.98 7.36
CA ASP A 145 -14.07 2.77 8.40
C ASP A 145 -13.25 2.72 9.70
N MET A 146 -12.76 1.54 10.08
CA MET A 146 -11.93 1.37 11.28
C MET A 146 -10.56 2.07 11.15
N VAL A 147 -9.90 1.96 10.01
CA VAL A 147 -8.63 2.66 9.76
C VAL A 147 -8.82 4.17 9.83
N LEU A 148 -9.83 4.71 9.17
CA LEU A 148 -10.14 6.14 9.21
C LEU A 148 -10.51 6.60 10.62
N GLU A 149 -11.20 5.76 11.39
CA GLU A 149 -11.58 6.07 12.76
C GLU A 149 -10.37 6.09 13.70
N ILE A 150 -9.40 5.17 13.50
CA ILE A 150 -8.13 5.17 14.23
C ILE A 150 -7.36 6.47 13.96
N TRP A 151 -7.29 6.91 12.71
CA TRP A 151 -6.56 8.13 12.34
C TRP A 151 -7.24 9.44 12.78
N LYS A 152 -8.54 9.41 13.12
CA LYS A 152 -9.32 10.60 13.49
C LYS A 152 -9.36 10.91 14.97
N ARG A 153 -9.14 9.93 15.83
CA ARG A 153 -9.38 10.07 17.27
C ARG A 153 -8.17 9.68 18.10
N ASP A 154 -8.12 10.30 19.27
CA ASP A 154 -7.18 9.91 20.32
C ASP A 154 -7.65 8.63 21.01
N ALA A 155 -6.69 7.89 21.60
CA ALA A 155 -7.00 6.74 22.47
C ALA A 155 -7.66 7.21 23.80
N PRO A 156 -8.37 6.32 24.50
CA PRO A 156 -8.48 4.89 24.24
C PRO A 156 -9.48 4.55 23.12
N TYR A 157 -9.17 3.51 22.35
CA TYR A 157 -10.06 3.00 21.30
C TYR A 157 -11.04 1.97 21.85
N ASN A 158 -12.27 2.00 21.34
CA ASN A 158 -13.29 0.95 21.53
C ASN A 158 -14.20 0.91 20.29
N ILE A 159 -13.64 0.42 19.18
CA ILE A 159 -14.32 0.32 17.89
C ILE A 159 -14.74 -1.13 17.71
N LYS A 160 -16.05 -1.39 17.60
CA LYS A 160 -16.63 -2.73 17.42
C LYS A 160 -17.22 -2.86 16.04
N GLY A 161 -16.82 -3.88 15.31
CA GLY A 161 -17.34 -4.24 14.01
C GLY A 161 -17.88 -5.66 13.96
N LYS A 162 -18.32 -6.06 12.79
CA LYS A 162 -18.78 -7.42 12.50
C LYS A 162 -17.61 -8.39 12.38
N TYR A 163 -16.51 -7.94 11.79
CA TYR A 163 -15.34 -8.76 11.46
C TYR A 163 -14.16 -8.50 12.39
N TRP A 164 -14.00 -7.26 12.87
CA TRP A 164 -12.89 -6.88 13.73
C TRP A 164 -13.34 -6.05 14.93
N ASN A 165 -12.49 -6.05 15.95
CA ASN A 165 -12.62 -5.16 17.10
C ASN A 165 -11.27 -4.50 17.37
N VAL A 166 -11.26 -3.20 17.60
CA VAL A 166 -10.10 -2.42 17.98
C VAL A 166 -10.36 -1.80 19.34
N SER A 167 -9.70 -2.30 20.40
CA SER A 167 -9.93 -1.81 21.75
C SER A 167 -8.63 -1.75 22.56
N THR A 168 -8.46 -0.67 23.30
CA THR A 168 -7.41 -0.47 24.30
C THR A 168 -7.96 -0.28 25.70
N GLU A 169 -9.26 -0.54 25.94
CA GLU A 169 -9.94 -0.30 27.22
C GLU A 169 -9.30 -1.03 28.39
N ARG A 170 -8.83 -2.26 28.19
CA ARG A 170 -8.26 -3.09 29.27
C ARG A 170 -6.85 -2.67 29.65
N THR A 171 -6.09 -2.12 28.74
CA THR A 171 -4.69 -1.74 28.94
C THR A 171 -4.53 -0.24 29.15
N GLN A 172 -5.54 0.54 28.83
CA GLN A 172 -5.50 2.01 28.79
C GLN A 172 -4.31 2.54 27.97
N MET A 173 -3.79 1.71 27.07
CA MET A 173 -2.73 2.13 26.17
C MET A 173 -3.25 3.18 25.21
N THR A 174 -2.39 4.07 24.86
CA THR A 174 -2.69 5.30 24.18
C THR A 174 -2.89 5.11 22.69
N GLU A 175 -1.96 5.39 21.83
CA GLU A 175 -2.22 5.51 20.41
C GLU A 175 -1.72 4.29 19.60
N ILE A 176 -2.35 3.99 18.48
CA ILE A 176 -1.91 2.95 17.55
C ILE A 176 -1.01 3.59 16.51
N GLY A 177 0.32 3.55 16.73
CA GLY A 177 1.34 3.83 15.71
C GLY A 177 1.09 5.05 14.84
N GLN A 178 0.48 6.08 15.41
CA GLN A 178 0.24 7.34 14.73
C GLN A 178 1.39 8.28 15.06
N GLY A 179 2.14 8.61 14.09
CA GLY A 179 3.15 9.64 14.24
C GLY A 179 2.58 11.03 14.01
#